data_865ec3239a15547f16a7ca3aab69a2b0
#
_entry.id   865ec3239a15547f16a7ca3aab69a2b0
#
_cell.length_a   1.000
_cell.length_b   1.000
_cell.length_c   1.000
_cell.angle_alpha   90.00
_cell.angle_beta   90.00
_cell.angle_gamma   90.00
#
_symmetry.space_group_name_H-M   'P 1'
#
loop_
_entity.id
_entity.type
_entity.pdbx_description
1 polymer ?
#
loop_
_entity_poly.entity_id
_entity_poly.type
_entity_poly.pdbx_seq_one_letter_code
_entity_poly.pdbx_strand_id
1 'polypeptide(L)'
;MSDLHNKLHRRWLVAKHSYLRFTTHFTFMIKRGADFLGVITFIAALLCVAGIIVYFGFDHTSGEWKGLLRTVRAARIIFLANVIYSLTLNLRSTLRNNRIIKWVVDIAVLITLLPLVYPRPEHPWIPLLEQILYSRKFLFAILAAYSVMVISSGIMKLLSRHTNPSLIMASSFMILIFIGSLLLMMPRCTIVHLNYIDSLFIATSAVSITGLCPVELSQTFTPQGLLILALLIQTGGLGIMTFTCFFALYFSGNTSVYSQLMVKDMIYSKSLSSLLPTLMSILLFTLVIELAGAVAFFLAVHGTLGMSLEDELIFSGFHAMSAFCNAGFSNLDGGLSNPLLLHSDQSVYIIASLLILAGGIGFPILMNFSQAARQQAIRAWRRLRGLPRARRKAHTLDFNTKIVLVTSAWIIVASSALFFVFEYNNTLAGMSLYDKIVQSVFNSFVPRSSGFASVNPASMMNVTLIMFVFLMWVGGGSQSTAGGIKVNTFATMLLNLKASVCGSRRVTAFHRTIDIASLRTAHAVVGLSVLAYLLTGSLLVILDPGLGLKALLYEAASGLFTVGTSLGITPQLSTGSKIVLCLAMFFGRVGLLSVLAGIAGSRSEPPVKYPSDNIIIN
;
A
#
# COMPACT_ATOMS: atom_id res chain seq x y z
N MET A 1 0.22 -44.91 63.44
CA MET A 1 -0.57 -44.04 62.49
C MET A 1 0.28 -43.07 61.68
N SER A 2 1.37 -42.51 62.22
CA SER A 2 2.23 -41.55 61.48
C SER A 2 2.97 -42.17 60.27
N ASP A 3 3.39 -43.43 60.39
CA ASP A 3 4.17 -44.07 59.32
C ASP A 3 3.34 -44.48 58.10
N LEU A 4 2.08 -44.83 58.32
CA LEU A 4 1.11 -45.07 57.22
C LEU A 4 0.72 -43.80 56.46
N HIS A 5 0.59 -42.70 57.18
CA HIS A 5 0.30 -41.39 56.61
C HIS A 5 1.47 -40.88 55.75
N ASN A 6 2.69 -41.06 56.21
CA ASN A 6 3.91 -40.69 55.46
C ASN A 6 4.11 -41.57 54.21
N LYS A 7 3.79 -42.88 54.27
CA LYS A 7 3.82 -43.75 53.06
C LYS A 7 2.77 -43.42 52.06
N LEU A 8 1.55 -43.08 52.50
CA LEU A 8 0.47 -42.61 51.59
C LEU A 8 0.80 -41.26 50.96
N HIS A 9 1.33 -40.32 51.73
CA HIS A 9 1.75 -39.02 51.23
C HIS A 9 2.89 -39.13 50.21
N ARG A 10 3.90 -39.97 50.43
CA ARG A 10 4.96 -40.25 49.45
C ARG A 10 4.39 -40.87 48.15
N ARG A 11 3.50 -41.86 48.25
CA ARG A 11 2.86 -42.45 47.05
C ARG A 11 2.03 -41.43 46.28
N TRP A 12 1.31 -40.56 46.95
CA TRP A 12 0.56 -39.46 46.33
C TRP A 12 1.48 -38.45 45.62
N LEU A 13 2.60 -38.06 46.25
CA LEU A 13 3.60 -37.20 45.64
C LEU A 13 4.23 -37.82 44.38
N VAL A 14 4.57 -39.09 44.41
CA VAL A 14 5.11 -39.83 43.26
C VAL A 14 4.08 -39.90 42.13
N ALA A 15 2.83 -40.23 42.45
CA ALA A 15 1.74 -40.25 41.46
C ALA A 15 1.49 -38.87 40.85
N LYS A 16 1.48 -37.82 41.70
CA LYS A 16 1.36 -36.43 41.24
C LYS A 16 2.53 -36.01 40.34
N HIS A 17 3.76 -36.38 40.69
CA HIS A 17 4.95 -36.11 39.85
C HIS A 17 4.90 -36.88 38.52
N SER A 18 4.48 -38.14 38.54
CA SER A 18 4.33 -38.96 37.33
C SER A 18 3.23 -38.36 36.40
N TYR A 19 2.11 -37.95 36.99
CA TYR A 19 1.03 -37.27 36.24
C TYR A 19 1.50 -35.93 35.65
N LEU A 20 2.23 -35.10 36.40
CA LEU A 20 2.81 -33.86 35.93
C LEU A 20 3.83 -34.08 34.80
N ARG A 21 4.71 -35.10 34.94
CA ARG A 21 5.65 -35.46 33.87
C ARG A 21 4.93 -35.95 32.61
N PHE A 22 3.91 -36.77 32.76
CA PHE A 22 3.10 -37.25 31.63
C PHE A 22 2.39 -36.11 30.94
N THR A 23 1.73 -35.24 31.69
CA THR A 23 1.03 -34.09 31.11
C THR A 23 1.99 -33.08 30.47
N THR A 24 3.16 -32.83 31.02
CA THR A 24 4.18 -31.96 30.42
C THR A 24 4.78 -32.58 29.16
N HIS A 25 5.06 -33.88 29.16
CA HIS A 25 5.57 -34.60 27.99
C HIS A 25 4.52 -34.64 26.86
N PHE A 26 3.28 -34.94 27.21
CA PHE A 26 2.16 -34.97 26.24
C PHE A 26 1.90 -33.60 25.64
N THR A 27 1.89 -32.51 26.44
CA THR A 27 1.76 -31.15 25.95
C THR A 27 2.94 -30.71 25.06
N PHE A 28 4.15 -31.17 25.38
CA PHE A 28 5.34 -30.97 24.56
C PHE A 28 5.23 -31.66 23.18
N MET A 29 4.78 -32.93 23.16
CA MET A 29 4.57 -33.67 21.91
C MET A 29 3.49 -33.02 21.04
N ILE A 30 2.35 -32.60 21.64
CA ILE A 30 1.30 -31.86 20.91
C ILE A 30 1.86 -30.56 20.31
N LYS A 31 2.63 -29.80 21.08
CA LYS A 31 3.21 -28.54 20.57
C LYS A 31 4.18 -28.79 19.43
N ARG A 32 5.04 -29.81 19.53
CA ARG A 32 5.99 -30.18 18.46
C ARG A 32 5.26 -30.68 17.20
N GLY A 33 4.18 -31.45 17.37
CA GLY A 33 3.30 -31.84 16.27
C GLY A 33 2.60 -30.66 15.60
N ALA A 34 2.12 -29.70 16.38
CA ALA A 34 1.52 -28.47 15.86
C ALA A 34 2.54 -27.63 15.06
N ASP A 35 3.79 -27.51 15.55
CA ASP A 35 4.84 -26.77 14.86
C ASP A 35 5.23 -27.45 13.53
N PHE A 36 5.35 -28.79 13.52
CA PHE A 36 5.61 -29.56 12.31
C PHE A 36 4.47 -29.47 11.29
N LEU A 37 3.23 -29.64 11.73
CA LEU A 37 2.05 -29.48 10.87
C LEU A 37 1.92 -28.05 10.36
N GLY A 38 2.33 -27.06 11.17
CA GLY A 38 2.38 -25.65 10.78
C GLY A 38 3.35 -25.39 9.61
N VAL A 39 4.52 -26.03 9.59
CA VAL A 39 5.48 -25.91 8.48
C VAL A 39 4.91 -26.56 7.21
N ILE A 40 4.33 -27.75 7.32
CA ILE A 40 3.68 -28.43 6.18
C ILE A 40 2.53 -27.58 5.63
N THR A 41 1.71 -27.01 6.51
CA THR A 41 0.59 -26.13 6.13
C THR A 41 1.09 -24.88 5.43
N PHE A 42 2.21 -24.30 5.84
CA PHE A 42 2.83 -23.15 5.19
C PHE A 42 3.30 -23.50 3.77
N ILE A 43 3.97 -24.63 3.58
CA ILE A 43 4.39 -25.10 2.26
C ILE A 43 3.16 -25.39 1.37
N ALA A 44 2.14 -26.05 1.92
CA ALA A 44 0.90 -26.33 1.21
C ALA A 44 0.17 -25.03 0.82
N ALA A 45 0.23 -23.99 1.64
CA ALA A 45 -0.35 -22.68 1.33
C ALA A 45 0.37 -22.01 0.15
N LEU A 46 1.70 -22.07 0.11
CA LEU A 46 2.49 -21.57 -1.03
C LEU A 46 2.14 -22.34 -2.33
N LEU A 47 2.09 -23.66 -2.27
CA LEU A 47 1.73 -24.49 -3.41
C LEU A 47 0.26 -24.28 -3.85
N CYS A 48 -0.65 -24.05 -2.91
CA CYS A 48 -2.04 -23.75 -3.21
C CYS A 48 -2.18 -22.41 -3.94
N VAL A 49 -1.50 -21.36 -3.47
CA VAL A 49 -1.48 -20.06 -4.15
C VAL A 49 -0.87 -20.19 -5.53
N ALA A 50 0.28 -20.87 -5.66
CA ALA A 50 0.90 -21.11 -6.97
C ALA A 50 -0.06 -21.89 -7.90
N GLY A 51 -0.75 -22.92 -7.40
CA GLY A 51 -1.75 -23.66 -8.16
C GLY A 51 -2.93 -22.83 -8.61
N ILE A 52 -3.43 -21.93 -7.76
CA ILE A 52 -4.51 -20.99 -8.10
C ILE A 52 -4.02 -19.99 -9.17
N ILE A 53 -2.80 -19.47 -9.04
CA ILE A 53 -2.19 -18.56 -10.00
C ILE A 53 -2.07 -19.23 -11.38
N VAL A 54 -1.54 -20.46 -11.42
CA VAL A 54 -1.43 -21.22 -12.68
C VAL A 54 -2.81 -21.48 -13.27
N TYR A 55 -3.80 -21.81 -12.45
CA TYR A 55 -5.17 -22.03 -12.89
C TYR A 55 -5.78 -20.84 -13.63
N PHE A 56 -5.58 -19.64 -13.10
CA PHE A 56 -6.15 -18.43 -13.70
C PHE A 56 -5.29 -17.85 -14.83
N GLY A 57 -3.97 -18.07 -14.81
CA GLY A 57 -3.02 -17.40 -15.69
C GLY A 57 -2.68 -18.12 -16.99
N PHE A 58 -2.88 -19.45 -17.06
CA PHE A 58 -2.47 -20.25 -18.21
C PHE A 58 -3.64 -21.01 -18.83
N ASP A 59 -3.53 -21.32 -20.13
CA ASP A 59 -4.40 -22.25 -20.80
C ASP A 59 -3.93 -23.68 -20.52
N HIS A 60 -4.86 -24.56 -20.20
CA HIS A 60 -4.55 -25.91 -19.75
C HIS A 60 -5.04 -26.97 -20.71
N THR A 61 -4.19 -27.96 -20.98
CA THR A 61 -4.59 -29.21 -21.55
C THR A 61 -5.35 -30.06 -20.52
N SER A 62 -6.16 -31.02 -20.99
CA SER A 62 -6.95 -31.87 -20.09
C SER A 62 -6.13 -32.69 -19.09
N GLY A 63 -4.84 -32.95 -19.40
CA GLY A 63 -3.92 -33.67 -18.54
C GLY A 63 -3.35 -32.78 -17.40
N GLU A 64 -2.89 -31.59 -17.73
CA GLU A 64 -2.37 -30.57 -16.79
C GLU A 64 -3.44 -30.13 -15.80
N TRP A 65 -4.68 -29.98 -16.26
CA TRP A 65 -5.85 -29.72 -15.44
C TRP A 65 -6.02 -30.71 -14.28
N LYS A 66 -5.87 -32.03 -14.58
CA LYS A 66 -5.98 -33.07 -13.54
C LYS A 66 -4.85 -32.96 -12.52
N GLY A 67 -3.63 -32.62 -12.96
CA GLY A 67 -2.47 -32.40 -12.08
C GLY A 67 -2.70 -31.23 -11.12
N LEU A 68 -3.14 -30.10 -11.65
CA LEU A 68 -3.42 -28.89 -10.87
C LEU A 68 -4.50 -29.12 -9.80
N LEU A 69 -5.59 -29.77 -10.19
CA LEU A 69 -6.64 -30.12 -9.23
C LEU A 69 -6.17 -31.09 -8.15
N ARG A 70 -5.18 -31.95 -8.42
CA ARG A 70 -4.57 -32.83 -7.41
C ARG A 70 -3.78 -32.01 -6.38
N THR A 71 -2.98 -31.03 -6.80
CA THR A 71 -2.22 -30.16 -5.87
C THR A 71 -3.15 -29.35 -4.98
N VAL A 72 -4.21 -28.76 -5.53
CA VAL A 72 -5.22 -28.02 -4.76
C VAL A 72 -5.97 -28.93 -3.78
N ARG A 73 -6.30 -30.17 -4.19
CA ARG A 73 -6.92 -31.16 -3.29
C ARG A 73 -5.98 -31.56 -2.16
N ALA A 74 -4.68 -31.78 -2.45
CA ALA A 74 -3.68 -32.12 -1.44
C ALA A 74 -3.53 -30.98 -0.41
N ALA A 75 -3.43 -29.73 -0.88
CA ALA A 75 -3.39 -28.55 0.00
C ALA A 75 -4.65 -28.46 0.88
N ARG A 76 -5.83 -28.70 0.32
CA ARG A 76 -7.09 -28.74 1.06
C ARG A 76 -7.09 -29.79 2.17
N ILE A 77 -6.61 -31.00 1.89
CA ILE A 77 -6.52 -32.08 2.90
C ILE A 77 -5.57 -31.66 4.03
N ILE A 78 -4.43 -31.04 3.71
CA ILE A 78 -3.47 -30.55 4.72
C ILE A 78 -4.09 -29.44 5.58
N PHE A 79 -4.84 -28.51 4.96
CA PHE A 79 -5.54 -27.44 5.69
C PHE A 79 -6.59 -28.01 6.65
N LEU A 80 -7.38 -28.98 6.16
CA LEU A 80 -8.37 -29.68 6.98
C LEU A 80 -7.71 -30.42 8.15
N ALA A 81 -6.60 -31.13 7.89
CA ALA A 81 -5.84 -31.82 8.94
C ALA A 81 -5.33 -30.82 10.01
N ASN A 82 -4.85 -29.64 9.58
CA ASN A 82 -4.39 -28.60 10.51
C ASN A 82 -5.54 -28.02 11.34
N VAL A 83 -6.70 -27.78 10.74
CA VAL A 83 -7.89 -27.27 11.44
C VAL A 83 -8.40 -28.33 12.44
N ILE A 84 -8.54 -29.59 12.02
CA ILE A 84 -8.98 -30.69 12.87
C ILE A 84 -8.00 -30.90 14.03
N TYR A 85 -6.68 -30.90 13.76
CA TYR A 85 -5.65 -31.03 14.80
C TYR A 85 -5.74 -29.91 15.84
N SER A 86 -5.96 -28.66 15.39
CA SER A 86 -6.09 -27.51 16.28
C SER A 86 -7.34 -27.57 17.14
N LEU A 87 -8.44 -28.11 16.59
CA LEU A 87 -9.72 -28.24 17.28
C LEU A 87 -9.77 -29.43 18.26
N THR A 88 -9.08 -30.52 17.95
CA THR A 88 -9.11 -31.75 18.79
C THR A 88 -8.05 -31.71 19.89
N LEU A 89 -6.79 -31.53 19.53
CA LEU A 89 -5.66 -31.67 20.44
C LEU A 89 -5.20 -30.35 21.07
N ASN A 90 -5.49 -29.21 20.45
CA ASN A 90 -5.04 -27.91 20.91
C ASN A 90 -6.19 -26.92 21.23
N LEU A 91 -7.39 -27.45 21.48
CA LEU A 91 -8.63 -26.66 21.65
C LEU A 91 -8.48 -25.56 22.72
N ARG A 92 -7.89 -25.86 23.87
CA ARG A 92 -7.72 -24.92 24.99
C ARG A 92 -6.83 -23.73 24.63
N SER A 93 -5.74 -23.98 23.91
CA SER A 93 -4.86 -22.94 23.37
C SER A 93 -5.54 -22.17 22.24
N THR A 94 -6.27 -22.86 21.38
CA THR A 94 -6.99 -22.30 20.24
C THR A 94 -8.12 -21.37 20.70
N LEU A 95 -8.92 -21.77 21.70
CA LEU A 95 -9.97 -20.94 22.29
C LEU A 95 -9.42 -19.67 22.97
N ARG A 96 -8.26 -19.79 23.64
CA ARG A 96 -7.64 -18.65 24.34
C ARG A 96 -6.96 -17.66 23.41
N ASN A 97 -6.40 -18.13 22.29
CA ASN A 97 -5.50 -17.35 21.47
C ASN A 97 -6.11 -16.89 20.13
N ASN A 98 -7.17 -17.56 19.64
CA ASN A 98 -7.74 -17.27 18.34
C ASN A 98 -8.83 -16.20 18.42
N ARG A 99 -8.82 -15.28 17.46
CA ARG A 99 -9.88 -14.30 17.25
C ARG A 99 -11.06 -14.90 16.48
N ILE A 100 -12.23 -14.28 16.59
CA ILE A 100 -13.49 -14.72 15.95
C ILE A 100 -13.31 -15.00 14.46
N ILE A 101 -12.54 -14.17 13.77
CA ILE A 101 -12.34 -14.31 12.32
C ILE A 101 -11.53 -15.56 11.94
N LYS A 102 -10.53 -15.96 12.73
CA LYS A 102 -9.85 -17.22 12.45
C LYS A 102 -10.84 -18.39 12.54
N TRP A 103 -11.78 -18.34 13.49
CA TRP A 103 -12.86 -19.29 13.58
C TRP A 103 -13.75 -19.30 12.34
N VAL A 104 -14.08 -18.12 11.82
CA VAL A 104 -14.87 -18.01 10.58
C VAL A 104 -14.15 -18.66 9.41
N VAL A 105 -12.84 -18.41 9.25
CA VAL A 105 -12.05 -19.01 8.17
C VAL A 105 -11.85 -20.52 8.38
N ASP A 106 -11.58 -20.96 9.61
CA ASP A 106 -11.47 -22.39 9.95
C ASP A 106 -12.79 -23.14 9.68
N ILE A 107 -13.92 -22.55 10.05
CA ILE A 107 -15.27 -23.08 9.74
C ILE A 107 -15.52 -23.07 8.23
N ALA A 108 -15.14 -22.02 7.51
CA ALA A 108 -15.28 -21.97 6.06
C ALA A 108 -14.47 -23.10 5.38
N VAL A 109 -13.25 -23.39 5.86
CA VAL A 109 -12.46 -24.54 5.39
C VAL A 109 -13.17 -25.87 5.69
N LEU A 110 -13.78 -26.03 6.88
CA LEU A 110 -14.58 -27.20 7.20
C LEU A 110 -15.82 -27.33 6.32
N ILE A 111 -16.49 -26.23 5.99
CA ILE A 111 -17.65 -26.20 5.07
C ILE A 111 -17.24 -26.72 3.69
N THR A 112 -15.99 -26.54 3.26
CA THR A 112 -15.53 -27.14 1.99
C THR A 112 -15.54 -28.67 1.99
N LEU A 113 -15.71 -29.35 3.14
CA LEU A 113 -15.93 -30.81 3.20
C LEU A 113 -17.32 -31.23 2.70
N LEU A 114 -18.33 -30.36 2.85
CA LEU A 114 -19.71 -30.68 2.49
C LEU A 114 -19.85 -31.22 1.06
N PRO A 115 -19.25 -30.62 0.01
CA PRO A 115 -19.32 -31.16 -1.34
C PRO A 115 -18.57 -32.49 -1.55
N LEU A 116 -17.73 -32.93 -0.62
CA LEU A 116 -17.03 -34.22 -0.66
C LEU A 116 -17.87 -35.36 -0.06
N VAL A 117 -18.61 -35.01 1.00
CA VAL A 117 -19.40 -35.97 1.79
C VAL A 117 -20.83 -36.09 1.27
N TYR A 118 -21.38 -34.97 0.79
CA TYR A 118 -22.74 -34.87 0.33
C TYR A 118 -22.76 -34.61 -1.18
N PRO A 119 -23.26 -35.50 -2.02
CA PRO A 119 -23.49 -35.25 -3.44
C PRO A 119 -24.56 -34.16 -3.58
N ARG A 120 -24.49 -33.40 -4.69
CA ARG A 120 -25.44 -32.31 -4.96
C ARG A 120 -26.87 -32.83 -4.95
N PRO A 121 -27.75 -32.29 -4.08
CA PRO A 121 -29.14 -32.74 -4.04
C PRO A 121 -29.91 -32.35 -5.31
N GLU A 122 -30.83 -33.20 -5.76
CA GLU A 122 -31.66 -32.93 -6.94
C GLU A 122 -32.66 -31.80 -6.73
N HIS A 123 -33.10 -31.60 -5.47
CA HIS A 123 -34.01 -30.50 -5.06
C HIS A 123 -33.38 -29.66 -3.98
N PRO A 124 -32.75 -28.51 -4.33
CA PRO A 124 -32.10 -27.63 -3.37
C PRO A 124 -33.09 -26.88 -2.50
N TRP A 125 -32.89 -26.87 -1.17
CA TRP A 125 -33.66 -26.06 -0.22
C TRP A 125 -33.44 -24.56 -0.43
N ILE A 126 -32.20 -24.18 -0.77
CA ILE A 126 -31.79 -22.80 -1.09
C ILE A 126 -30.91 -22.86 -2.34
N PRO A 127 -31.48 -22.66 -3.55
CA PRO A 127 -30.74 -22.84 -4.80
C PRO A 127 -29.48 -22.00 -4.92
N LEU A 128 -29.55 -20.75 -4.46
CA LEU A 128 -28.44 -19.80 -4.54
C LEU A 128 -27.27 -20.17 -3.60
N LEU A 129 -27.56 -20.65 -2.40
CA LEU A 129 -26.54 -21.09 -1.43
C LEU A 129 -25.82 -22.33 -1.93
N GLU A 130 -26.55 -23.29 -2.48
CA GLU A 130 -25.97 -24.52 -3.01
C GLU A 130 -25.13 -24.26 -4.24
N GLN A 131 -25.61 -23.41 -5.16
CA GLN A 131 -24.84 -23.02 -6.34
C GLN A 131 -23.49 -22.38 -5.95
N ILE A 132 -23.46 -21.58 -4.89
CA ILE A 132 -22.23 -21.00 -4.35
C ILE A 132 -21.36 -22.09 -3.73
N LEU A 133 -21.91 -22.92 -2.84
CA LEU A 133 -21.19 -23.91 -2.05
C LEU A 133 -20.49 -24.98 -2.91
N TYR A 134 -21.14 -25.39 -4.01
CA TYR A 134 -20.60 -26.37 -4.94
C TYR A 134 -19.78 -25.74 -6.08
N SER A 135 -19.65 -24.38 -6.11
CA SER A 135 -18.87 -23.71 -7.12
C SER A 135 -17.37 -23.86 -6.88
N ARG A 136 -16.60 -24.09 -7.95
CA ARG A 136 -15.14 -24.12 -7.88
C ARG A 136 -14.54 -22.76 -7.48
N LYS A 137 -15.19 -21.66 -7.90
CA LYS A 137 -14.78 -20.30 -7.57
C LYS A 137 -14.81 -20.07 -6.04
N PHE A 138 -15.86 -20.54 -5.38
CA PHE A 138 -15.99 -20.46 -3.92
C PHE A 138 -14.91 -21.28 -3.20
N LEU A 139 -14.64 -22.50 -3.65
CA LEU A 139 -13.57 -23.33 -3.11
C LEU A 139 -12.21 -22.62 -3.20
N PHE A 140 -11.87 -22.09 -4.37
CA PHE A 140 -10.60 -21.38 -4.56
C PHE A 140 -10.52 -20.12 -3.72
N ALA A 141 -11.61 -19.36 -3.57
CA ALA A 141 -11.66 -18.17 -2.73
C ALA A 141 -11.36 -18.51 -1.25
N ILE A 142 -11.95 -19.56 -0.70
CA ILE A 142 -11.70 -19.99 0.69
C ILE A 142 -10.27 -20.49 0.86
N LEU A 143 -9.78 -21.32 -0.07
CA LEU A 143 -8.41 -21.83 0.01
C LEU A 143 -7.37 -20.70 -0.14
N ALA A 144 -7.64 -19.73 -1.00
CA ALA A 144 -6.81 -18.52 -1.13
C ALA A 144 -6.80 -17.70 0.17
N ALA A 145 -7.96 -17.44 0.76
CA ALA A 145 -8.08 -16.71 2.03
C ALA A 145 -7.34 -17.41 3.17
N TYR A 146 -7.49 -18.74 3.29
CA TYR A 146 -6.76 -19.53 4.27
C TYR A 146 -5.26 -19.51 4.03
N SER A 147 -4.83 -19.63 2.77
CA SER A 147 -3.41 -19.56 2.39
C SER A 147 -2.79 -18.20 2.73
N VAL A 148 -3.47 -17.10 2.42
CA VAL A 148 -3.03 -15.74 2.80
C VAL A 148 -2.87 -15.61 4.32
N MET A 149 -3.81 -16.15 5.09
CA MET A 149 -3.74 -16.16 6.55
C MET A 149 -2.50 -16.95 7.06
N VAL A 150 -2.26 -18.14 6.52
CA VAL A 150 -1.13 -19.00 6.91
C VAL A 150 0.20 -18.36 6.50
N ILE A 151 0.31 -17.84 5.28
CA ILE A 151 1.52 -17.18 4.76
C ILE A 151 1.83 -15.93 5.59
N SER A 152 0.83 -15.07 5.85
CA SER A 152 1.01 -13.86 6.65
C SER A 152 1.50 -14.17 8.07
N SER A 153 0.92 -15.21 8.70
CA SER A 153 1.36 -15.64 10.04
C SER A 153 2.77 -16.26 10.05
N GLY A 154 3.14 -16.97 8.97
CA GLY A 154 4.49 -17.52 8.77
C GLY A 154 5.54 -16.42 8.57
N ILE A 155 5.25 -15.44 7.73
CA ILE A 155 6.12 -14.28 7.50
C ILE A 155 6.37 -13.53 8.82
N MET A 156 5.34 -13.28 9.64
CA MET A 156 5.52 -12.61 10.93
C MET A 156 6.41 -13.40 11.91
N LYS A 157 6.36 -14.74 11.90
CA LYS A 157 7.26 -15.56 12.70
C LYS A 157 8.71 -15.45 12.22
N LEU A 158 8.94 -15.36 10.93
CA LEU A 158 10.28 -15.13 10.35
C LEU A 158 10.80 -13.72 10.67
N LEU A 159 9.95 -12.71 10.59
CA LEU A 159 10.27 -11.31 10.88
C LEU A 159 10.55 -11.04 12.36
N SER A 160 10.12 -11.91 13.28
CA SER A 160 10.37 -11.77 14.72
C SER A 160 11.83 -12.03 15.14
N ARG A 161 12.71 -12.43 14.22
CA ARG A 161 14.15 -12.54 14.43
C ARG A 161 14.80 -11.18 14.17
N HIS A 162 15.74 -10.75 15.03
CA HIS A 162 16.46 -9.47 15.06
C HIS A 162 16.94 -8.94 13.71
N THR A 163 16.05 -8.30 12.95
CA THR A 163 16.35 -7.72 11.64
C THR A 163 15.93 -6.24 11.61
N ASN A 164 16.65 -5.43 10.83
CA ASN A 164 16.33 -4.00 10.69
C ASN A 164 14.98 -3.81 9.98
N PRO A 165 14.03 -3.05 10.56
CA PRO A 165 12.70 -2.81 9.97
C PRO A 165 12.74 -2.30 8.53
N SER A 166 13.70 -1.42 8.23
CA SER A 166 13.86 -0.83 6.90
C SER A 166 14.26 -1.85 5.83
N LEU A 167 15.14 -2.81 6.18
CA LEU A 167 15.54 -3.89 5.26
C LEU A 167 14.41 -4.87 4.99
N ILE A 168 13.60 -5.16 6.02
CA ILE A 168 12.40 -5.99 5.86
C ILE A 168 11.41 -5.33 4.90
N MET A 169 11.18 -4.03 5.08
CA MET A 169 10.32 -3.26 4.18
C MET A 169 10.85 -3.30 2.76
N ALA A 170 12.12 -3.01 2.54
CA ALA A 170 12.76 -3.04 1.22
C ALA A 170 12.67 -4.41 0.56
N SER A 171 13.00 -5.49 1.29
CA SER A 171 12.93 -6.86 0.75
C SER A 171 11.50 -7.29 0.41
N SER A 172 10.50 -6.88 1.20
CA SER A 172 9.10 -7.19 0.91
C SER A 172 8.60 -6.51 -0.36
N PHE A 173 8.99 -5.25 -0.61
CA PHE A 173 8.72 -4.56 -1.88
C PHE A 173 9.39 -5.26 -3.06
N MET A 174 10.67 -5.64 -2.94
CA MET A 174 11.41 -6.34 -3.98
C MET A 174 10.75 -7.68 -4.35
N ILE A 175 10.37 -8.47 -3.36
CA ILE A 175 9.68 -9.75 -3.56
C ILE A 175 8.34 -9.54 -4.27
N LEU A 176 7.56 -8.53 -3.87
CA LEU A 176 6.27 -8.25 -4.51
C LEU A 176 6.44 -7.78 -5.96
N ILE A 177 7.43 -6.94 -6.26
CA ILE A 177 7.76 -6.52 -7.63
C ILE A 177 8.11 -7.74 -8.49
N PHE A 178 8.97 -8.63 -7.98
CA PHE A 178 9.37 -9.83 -8.70
C PHE A 178 8.18 -10.77 -8.96
N ILE A 179 7.37 -11.06 -7.94
CA ILE A 179 6.17 -11.87 -8.11
C ILE A 179 5.18 -11.19 -9.05
N GLY A 180 4.96 -9.88 -8.90
CA GLY A 180 4.07 -9.10 -9.75
C GLY A 180 4.50 -9.12 -11.21
N SER A 181 5.80 -9.02 -11.51
CA SER A 181 6.30 -9.10 -12.89
C SER A 181 6.03 -10.45 -13.53
N LEU A 182 6.16 -11.55 -12.79
CA LEU A 182 5.84 -12.89 -13.30
C LEU A 182 4.32 -13.07 -13.52
N LEU A 183 3.50 -12.51 -12.63
CA LEU A 183 2.03 -12.58 -12.76
C LEU A 183 1.52 -11.81 -13.98
N LEU A 184 2.08 -10.62 -14.26
CA LEU A 184 1.68 -9.81 -15.41
C LEU A 184 2.08 -10.42 -16.76
N MET A 185 3.09 -11.30 -16.79
CA MET A 185 3.51 -12.03 -18.01
C MET A 185 2.65 -13.24 -18.33
N MET A 186 1.70 -13.61 -17.50
CA MET A 186 0.88 -14.81 -17.77
C MET A 186 0.06 -14.65 -19.07
N PRO A 187 -0.05 -15.71 -19.89
CA PRO A 187 -0.70 -15.64 -21.22
C PRO A 187 -2.14 -15.11 -21.20
N ARG A 188 -2.91 -15.41 -20.15
CA ARG A 188 -4.27 -14.90 -20.00
C ARG A 188 -4.37 -13.48 -19.48
N CYS A 189 -3.24 -12.89 -19.04
CA CYS A 189 -3.21 -11.53 -18.51
C CYS A 189 -2.92 -10.50 -19.58
N THR A 190 -2.33 -10.91 -20.70
CA THR A 190 -1.90 -10.03 -21.78
C THR A 190 -2.57 -10.39 -23.10
N ILE A 191 -2.92 -9.37 -23.90
CA ILE A 191 -3.44 -9.51 -25.26
C ILE A 191 -2.25 -9.64 -26.24
N VAL A 192 -1.19 -8.86 -25.98
CA VAL A 192 0.04 -8.80 -26.78
C VAL A 192 1.19 -9.34 -25.93
N HIS A 193 2.15 -10.01 -26.59
CA HIS A 193 3.33 -10.53 -25.89
C HIS A 193 4.12 -9.40 -25.22
N LEU A 194 4.29 -9.49 -23.89
CA LEU A 194 5.01 -8.52 -23.08
C LEU A 194 6.42 -9.04 -22.77
N ASN A 195 7.46 -8.22 -23.01
CA ASN A 195 8.82 -8.55 -22.63
C ASN A 195 8.98 -8.53 -21.09
N TYR A 196 9.89 -9.38 -20.56
CA TYR A 196 10.12 -9.44 -19.11
C TYR A 196 10.53 -8.09 -18.51
N ILE A 197 11.35 -7.31 -19.21
CA ILE A 197 11.80 -5.98 -18.74
C ILE A 197 10.62 -5.00 -18.64
N ASP A 198 9.71 -5.03 -19.61
CA ASP A 198 8.52 -4.17 -19.59
C ASP A 198 7.54 -4.61 -18.48
N SER A 199 7.38 -5.92 -18.30
CA SER A 199 6.61 -6.45 -17.17
C SER A 199 7.21 -6.07 -15.81
N LEU A 200 8.52 -6.18 -15.65
CA LEU A 200 9.24 -5.76 -14.44
C LEU A 200 9.08 -4.26 -14.19
N PHE A 201 9.17 -3.45 -15.25
CA PHE A 201 8.97 -2.01 -15.19
C PHE A 201 7.56 -1.67 -14.71
N ILE A 202 6.52 -2.27 -15.33
CA ILE A 202 5.11 -2.06 -14.97
C ILE A 202 4.84 -2.53 -13.53
N ALA A 203 5.34 -3.71 -13.15
CA ALA A 203 5.20 -4.22 -11.78
C ALA A 203 5.89 -3.29 -10.77
N THR A 204 7.09 -2.80 -11.08
CA THR A 204 7.80 -1.83 -10.23
C THR A 204 7.03 -0.53 -10.13
N SER A 205 6.55 0.00 -11.25
CA SER A 205 5.75 1.22 -11.31
C SER A 205 4.44 1.09 -10.54
N ALA A 206 3.75 -0.05 -10.62
CA ALA A 206 2.52 -0.32 -9.89
C ALA A 206 2.75 -0.41 -8.37
N VAL A 207 3.74 -1.20 -7.94
CA VAL A 207 4.05 -1.42 -6.52
C VAL A 207 4.65 -0.18 -5.87
N SER A 208 5.49 0.58 -6.60
CA SER A 208 6.03 1.86 -6.12
C SER A 208 5.03 3.02 -6.25
N ILE A 209 3.88 2.77 -6.92
CA ILE A 209 2.85 3.80 -7.17
C ILE A 209 3.45 4.98 -7.95
N THR A 210 4.11 4.67 -9.03
CA THR A 210 4.71 5.68 -9.91
C THR A 210 3.78 6.06 -11.04
N GLY A 211 3.26 5.07 -11.82
CA GLY A 211 2.37 5.33 -12.95
C GLY A 211 3.04 5.40 -14.31
N LEU A 212 4.37 5.35 -14.39
CA LEU A 212 5.08 5.22 -15.68
C LEU A 212 4.77 3.88 -16.31
N CYS A 213 4.46 3.88 -17.59
CA CYS A 213 4.16 2.67 -18.35
C CYS A 213 4.81 2.72 -19.73
N PRO A 214 5.56 1.66 -20.15
CA PRO A 214 6.16 1.59 -21.47
C PRO A 214 5.17 1.13 -22.56
N VAL A 215 3.94 0.77 -22.20
CA VAL A 215 2.89 0.27 -23.12
C VAL A 215 1.53 0.86 -22.77
N GLU A 216 0.61 0.89 -23.71
CA GLU A 216 -0.79 1.25 -23.46
C GLU A 216 -1.52 0.11 -22.74
N LEU A 217 -2.04 0.39 -21.55
CA LEU A 217 -2.65 -0.65 -20.70
C LEU A 217 -3.93 -1.24 -21.30
N SER A 218 -4.77 -0.41 -21.90
CA SER A 218 -6.03 -0.78 -22.55
C SER A 218 -5.84 -1.79 -23.68
N GLN A 219 -4.73 -1.67 -24.42
CA GLN A 219 -4.43 -2.51 -25.58
C GLN A 219 -3.57 -3.73 -25.21
N THR A 220 -2.89 -3.70 -24.05
CA THR A 220 -1.94 -4.74 -23.66
C THR A 220 -2.53 -5.76 -22.70
N PHE A 221 -3.38 -5.32 -21.75
CA PHE A 221 -3.86 -6.17 -20.67
C PHE A 221 -5.33 -6.58 -20.85
N THR A 222 -5.60 -7.83 -20.55
CA THR A 222 -6.97 -8.35 -20.38
C THR A 222 -7.58 -7.85 -19.06
N PRO A 223 -8.90 -7.97 -18.83
CA PRO A 223 -9.50 -7.66 -17.53
C PRO A 223 -8.85 -8.42 -16.35
N GLN A 224 -8.30 -9.61 -16.59
CA GLN A 224 -7.55 -10.36 -15.57
C GLN A 224 -6.19 -9.72 -15.28
N GLY A 225 -5.47 -9.25 -16.31
CA GLY A 225 -4.23 -8.51 -16.16
C GLY A 225 -4.45 -7.18 -15.43
N LEU A 226 -5.51 -6.45 -15.76
CA LEU A 226 -5.91 -5.23 -15.06
C LEU A 226 -6.25 -5.48 -13.58
N LEU A 227 -6.89 -6.62 -13.25
CA LEU A 227 -7.15 -6.99 -11.86
C LEU A 227 -5.86 -7.24 -11.08
N ILE A 228 -4.88 -7.94 -11.68
CA ILE A 228 -3.56 -8.16 -11.05
C ILE A 228 -2.85 -6.82 -10.85
N LEU A 229 -2.86 -5.96 -11.86
CA LEU A 229 -2.29 -4.62 -11.78
C LEU A 229 -2.95 -3.80 -10.66
N ALA A 230 -4.28 -3.85 -10.55
CA ALA A 230 -5.04 -3.22 -9.47
C ALA A 230 -4.61 -3.72 -8.08
N LEU A 231 -4.44 -5.05 -7.93
CA LEU A 231 -3.95 -5.64 -6.67
C LEU A 231 -2.52 -5.20 -6.33
N LEU A 232 -1.63 -5.07 -7.32
CA LEU A 232 -0.28 -4.55 -7.11
C LEU A 232 -0.29 -3.09 -6.67
N ILE A 233 -1.11 -2.25 -7.32
CA ILE A 233 -1.31 -0.84 -6.93
C ILE A 233 -1.86 -0.75 -5.51
N GLN A 234 -2.88 -1.53 -5.17
CA GLN A 234 -3.52 -1.51 -3.86
C GLN A 234 -2.56 -1.93 -2.74
N THR A 235 -1.77 -2.99 -2.97
CA THR A 235 -0.77 -3.45 -1.99
C THR A 235 0.38 -2.46 -1.83
N GLY A 236 0.80 -1.80 -2.90
CA GLY A 236 1.77 -0.70 -2.89
C GLY A 236 1.26 0.54 -2.16
N GLY A 237 -0.03 0.92 -2.37
CA GLY A 237 -0.69 2.08 -1.79
C GLY A 237 -0.87 2.01 -0.28
N LEU A 238 -1.38 0.90 0.18
CA LEU A 238 -1.52 0.63 1.61
C LEU A 238 -0.17 0.40 2.31
N GLY A 239 0.86 0.06 1.53
CA GLY A 239 2.14 -0.42 2.03
C GLY A 239 2.06 -1.91 2.41
N ILE A 240 2.94 -2.71 1.82
CA ILE A 240 2.96 -4.17 2.01
C ILE A 240 3.00 -4.55 3.47
N MET A 241 3.78 -3.82 4.28
CA MET A 241 3.90 -4.11 5.71
C MET A 241 2.60 -3.83 6.48
N THR A 242 1.85 -2.77 6.11
CA THR A 242 0.53 -2.51 6.71
C THR A 242 -0.42 -3.66 6.43
N PHE A 243 -0.42 -4.16 5.18
CA PHE A 243 -1.25 -5.27 4.75
C PHE A 243 -0.85 -6.58 5.46
N THR A 244 0.43 -6.93 5.42
CA THR A 244 0.95 -8.14 6.08
C THR A 244 0.75 -8.10 7.60
N CYS A 245 1.02 -6.96 8.24
CA CYS A 245 0.82 -6.78 9.67
C CYS A 245 -0.65 -6.85 10.06
N PHE A 246 -1.55 -6.27 9.25
CA PHE A 246 -2.98 -6.38 9.47
C PHE A 246 -3.40 -7.85 9.50
N PHE A 247 -3.09 -8.61 8.45
CA PHE A 247 -3.47 -10.01 8.38
C PHE A 247 -2.85 -10.83 9.52
N ALA A 248 -1.57 -10.61 9.82
CA ALA A 248 -0.91 -11.32 10.90
C ALA A 248 -1.48 -11.00 12.30
N LEU A 249 -1.68 -9.71 12.62
CA LEU A 249 -2.26 -9.30 13.90
C LEU A 249 -3.74 -9.68 14.02
N TYR A 250 -4.45 -9.66 12.89
CA TYR A 250 -5.88 -9.92 12.86
C TYR A 250 -6.18 -11.43 13.00
N PHE A 251 -5.41 -12.28 12.34
CA PHE A 251 -5.63 -13.72 12.33
C PHE A 251 -4.85 -14.48 13.42
N SER A 252 -3.61 -14.10 13.70
CA SER A 252 -2.76 -14.88 14.62
C SER A 252 -2.97 -14.57 16.10
N GLY A 253 -3.55 -13.42 16.45
CA GLY A 253 -3.86 -13.03 17.84
C GLY A 253 -2.66 -12.83 18.76
N ASN A 254 -1.67 -13.69 18.71
CA ASN A 254 -0.45 -13.72 19.54
C ASN A 254 0.80 -13.45 18.69
N THR A 255 1.11 -12.19 18.46
CA THR A 255 2.42 -11.78 17.93
C THR A 255 3.35 -11.41 19.08
N SER A 256 4.66 -11.64 18.92
CA SER A 256 5.64 -11.26 19.94
C SER A 256 5.58 -9.75 20.21
N VAL A 257 5.90 -9.33 21.44
CA VAL A 257 5.96 -7.89 21.79
C VAL A 257 6.95 -7.16 20.88
N TYR A 258 8.06 -7.81 20.52
CA TYR A 258 9.04 -7.28 19.57
C TYR A 258 8.44 -6.99 18.19
N SER A 259 7.68 -7.94 17.63
CA SER A 259 6.99 -7.74 16.34
C SER A 259 5.97 -6.60 16.42
N GLN A 260 5.24 -6.49 17.55
CA GLN A 260 4.29 -5.39 17.76
C GLN A 260 5.00 -4.03 17.87
N LEU A 261 6.16 -3.96 18.54
CA LEU A 261 6.96 -2.74 18.62
C LEU A 261 7.47 -2.32 17.24
N MET A 262 7.97 -3.28 16.47
CA MET A 262 8.43 -3.07 15.09
C MET A 262 7.34 -2.47 14.19
N VAL A 263 6.13 -3.06 14.25
CA VAL A 263 4.96 -2.57 13.52
C VAL A 263 4.53 -1.19 14.02
N LYS A 264 4.56 -0.97 15.34
CA LYS A 264 4.28 0.33 15.94
C LYS A 264 5.18 1.44 15.39
N ASP A 265 6.48 1.17 15.29
CA ASP A 265 7.46 2.14 14.79
C ASP A 265 7.26 2.41 13.28
N MET A 266 6.91 1.41 12.49
CA MET A 266 6.61 1.55 11.05
C MET A 266 5.33 2.36 10.79
N ILE A 267 4.29 2.18 11.61
CA ILE A 267 2.99 2.86 11.44
C ILE A 267 2.92 4.16 12.28
N TYR A 268 3.98 4.46 13.05
CA TYR A 268 4.01 5.59 14.00
C TYR A 268 2.80 5.62 14.94
N SER A 269 2.34 4.45 15.37
CA SER A 269 1.23 4.35 16.32
C SER A 269 1.65 4.82 17.71
N LYS A 270 0.78 5.56 18.39
CA LYS A 270 1.07 6.13 19.72
C LYS A 270 1.19 5.05 20.82
N SER A 271 0.53 3.90 20.66
CA SER A 271 0.54 2.80 21.63
C SER A 271 0.38 1.44 20.98
N LEU A 272 0.82 0.38 21.65
CA LEU A 272 0.66 -1.01 21.18
C LEU A 272 -0.83 -1.42 21.10
N SER A 273 -1.63 -0.95 22.04
CA SER A 273 -3.08 -1.26 22.09
C SER A 273 -3.87 -0.64 20.93
N SER A 274 -3.35 0.42 20.30
CA SER A 274 -4.00 1.11 19.19
C SER A 274 -3.60 0.58 17.80
N LEU A 275 -2.66 -0.37 17.71
CA LEU A 275 -2.13 -0.86 16.43
C LEU A 275 -3.23 -1.43 15.53
N LEU A 276 -3.96 -2.43 16.02
CA LEU A 276 -4.98 -3.10 15.22
C LEU A 276 -6.16 -2.18 14.87
N PRO A 277 -6.72 -1.38 15.81
CA PRO A 277 -7.71 -0.37 15.47
C PRO A 277 -7.22 0.64 14.42
N THR A 278 -5.94 1.04 14.47
CA THR A 278 -5.35 1.94 13.48
C THR A 278 -5.28 1.29 12.10
N LEU A 279 -4.76 0.06 12.01
CA LEU A 279 -4.71 -0.71 10.76
C LEU A 279 -6.10 -0.92 10.15
N MET A 280 -7.08 -1.32 10.98
CA MET A 280 -8.46 -1.50 10.56
C MET A 280 -9.07 -0.20 10.03
N SER A 281 -8.78 0.92 10.70
CA SER A 281 -9.23 2.24 10.27
C SER A 281 -8.62 2.63 8.93
N ILE A 282 -7.33 2.36 8.69
CA ILE A 282 -6.67 2.63 7.40
C ILE A 282 -7.39 1.86 6.28
N LEU A 283 -7.56 0.55 6.44
CA LEU A 283 -8.23 -0.29 5.44
C LEU A 283 -9.68 0.15 5.19
N LEU A 284 -10.43 0.45 6.24
CA LEU A 284 -11.82 0.88 6.12
C LEU A 284 -11.93 2.25 5.42
N PHE A 285 -11.08 3.22 5.79
CA PHE A 285 -11.05 4.52 5.13
C PHE A 285 -10.71 4.40 3.65
N THR A 286 -9.70 3.60 3.30
CA THR A 286 -9.33 3.32 1.91
C THR A 286 -10.53 2.76 1.15
N LEU A 287 -11.13 1.68 1.64
CA LEU A 287 -12.25 1.02 0.97
C LEU A 287 -13.46 1.96 0.79
N VAL A 288 -13.82 2.72 1.84
CA VAL A 288 -14.97 3.64 1.79
C VAL A 288 -14.74 4.78 0.81
N ILE A 289 -13.53 5.37 0.79
CA ILE A 289 -13.22 6.49 -0.11
C ILE A 289 -13.11 6.00 -1.56
N GLU A 290 -12.49 4.85 -1.80
CA GLU A 290 -12.39 4.24 -3.12
C GLU A 290 -13.78 3.86 -3.66
N LEU A 291 -14.63 3.24 -2.85
CA LEU A 291 -15.99 2.90 -3.26
C LEU A 291 -16.83 4.15 -3.55
N ALA A 292 -16.75 5.17 -2.70
CA ALA A 292 -17.43 6.45 -2.93
C ALA A 292 -16.91 7.13 -4.21
N GLY A 293 -15.61 7.08 -4.44
CA GLY A 293 -14.98 7.56 -5.68
C GLY A 293 -15.42 6.79 -6.91
N ALA A 294 -15.51 5.45 -6.83
CA ALA A 294 -15.99 4.62 -7.93
C ALA A 294 -17.44 4.95 -8.31
N VAL A 295 -18.31 5.11 -7.31
CA VAL A 295 -19.70 5.55 -7.56
C VAL A 295 -19.74 6.95 -8.17
N ALA A 296 -18.92 7.88 -7.69
CA ALA A 296 -18.88 9.23 -8.24
C ALA A 296 -18.36 9.26 -9.70
N PHE A 297 -17.30 8.49 -10.01
CA PHE A 297 -16.83 8.33 -11.40
C PHE A 297 -17.88 7.68 -12.28
N PHE A 298 -18.55 6.63 -11.82
CA PHE A 298 -19.60 5.98 -12.58
C PHE A 298 -20.71 6.97 -12.93
N LEU A 299 -21.18 7.77 -11.97
CA LEU A 299 -22.22 8.77 -12.21
C LEU A 299 -21.77 9.88 -13.18
N ALA A 300 -20.49 10.26 -13.16
CA ALA A 300 -19.93 11.29 -14.03
C ALA A 300 -19.70 10.79 -15.47
N VAL A 301 -19.41 9.50 -15.66
CA VAL A 301 -19.03 8.93 -16.96
C VAL A 301 -20.19 8.21 -17.65
N HIS A 302 -21.25 7.87 -16.91
CA HIS A 302 -22.36 7.08 -17.40
C HIS A 302 -22.99 7.69 -18.68
N GLY A 303 -22.93 6.91 -19.77
CA GLY A 303 -23.44 7.30 -21.07
C GLY A 303 -22.57 8.27 -21.88
N THR A 304 -21.43 8.77 -21.34
CA THR A 304 -20.57 9.75 -22.05
C THR A 304 -19.53 9.09 -22.95
N LEU A 305 -19.01 7.92 -22.58
CA LEU A 305 -17.93 7.21 -23.30
C LEU A 305 -18.45 6.19 -24.31
N GLY A 306 -19.77 5.92 -24.37
CA GLY A 306 -20.34 4.91 -25.26
C GLY A 306 -19.88 3.46 -24.98
N MET A 307 -19.38 3.19 -23.78
CA MET A 307 -18.91 1.87 -23.32
C MET A 307 -20.08 1.00 -22.85
N SER A 308 -19.83 -0.32 -22.72
CA SER A 308 -20.78 -1.20 -22.05
C SER A 308 -20.85 -0.87 -20.55
N LEU A 309 -21.96 -1.20 -19.88
CA LEU A 309 -22.13 -0.98 -18.43
C LEU A 309 -21.04 -1.69 -17.61
N GLU A 310 -20.59 -2.85 -18.06
CA GLU A 310 -19.51 -3.61 -17.42
C GLU A 310 -18.18 -2.86 -17.53
N ASP A 311 -17.86 -2.31 -18.70
CA ASP A 311 -16.63 -1.53 -18.92
C ASP A 311 -16.66 -0.20 -18.16
N GLU A 312 -17.82 0.48 -18.08
CA GLU A 312 -17.97 1.71 -17.25
C GLU A 312 -17.74 1.41 -15.76
N LEU A 313 -18.20 0.27 -15.25
CA LEU A 313 -17.97 -0.13 -13.86
C LEU A 313 -16.49 -0.47 -13.61
N ILE A 314 -15.84 -1.17 -14.54
CA ILE A 314 -14.40 -1.49 -14.46
C ILE A 314 -13.59 -0.20 -14.51
N PHE A 315 -13.91 0.71 -15.46
CA PHE A 315 -13.27 2.03 -15.56
C PHE A 315 -13.38 2.80 -14.24
N SER A 316 -14.59 2.94 -13.74
CA SER A 316 -14.87 3.73 -12.52
C SER A 316 -14.17 3.16 -11.29
N GLY A 317 -14.20 1.86 -11.11
CA GLY A 317 -13.51 1.19 -10.01
C GLY A 317 -11.99 1.30 -10.09
N PHE A 318 -11.41 1.07 -11.28
CA PHE A 318 -9.98 1.14 -11.52
C PHE A 318 -9.44 2.56 -11.33
N HIS A 319 -10.13 3.57 -11.89
CA HIS A 319 -9.71 4.97 -11.76
C HIS A 319 -9.88 5.51 -10.34
N ALA A 320 -10.94 5.13 -9.62
CA ALA A 320 -11.10 5.53 -8.22
C ALA A 320 -9.95 5.00 -7.34
N MET A 321 -9.60 3.72 -7.50
CA MET A 321 -8.48 3.10 -6.81
C MET A 321 -7.14 3.73 -7.22
N SER A 322 -6.89 3.88 -8.54
CA SER A 322 -5.67 4.48 -9.08
C SER A 322 -5.48 5.93 -8.60
N ALA A 323 -6.56 6.72 -8.57
CA ALA A 323 -6.54 8.10 -8.09
C ALA A 323 -6.31 8.19 -6.57
N PHE A 324 -6.99 7.38 -5.76
CA PHE A 324 -6.78 7.37 -4.31
C PHE A 324 -5.40 6.86 -3.93
N CYS A 325 -4.93 5.80 -4.57
CA CYS A 325 -3.57 5.30 -4.39
C CYS A 325 -2.50 6.23 -4.98
N ASN A 326 -2.88 7.25 -5.76
CA ASN A 326 -1.97 8.13 -6.50
C ASN A 326 -1.08 7.35 -7.49
N ALA A 327 -1.65 6.36 -8.17
CA ALA A 327 -0.88 5.46 -9.03
C ALA A 327 -0.79 5.91 -10.50
N GLY A 328 -1.73 6.74 -10.97
CA GLY A 328 -1.70 7.33 -12.31
C GLY A 328 -1.95 6.40 -13.48
N PHE A 329 -2.27 5.15 -13.23
CA PHE A 329 -2.62 4.20 -14.27
C PHE A 329 -4.06 4.39 -14.74
N SER A 330 -4.27 4.30 -16.05
CA SER A 330 -5.59 4.34 -16.69
C SER A 330 -5.78 3.12 -17.60
N ASN A 331 -6.99 2.58 -17.60
CA ASN A 331 -7.42 1.54 -18.55
C ASN A 331 -8.17 2.12 -19.75
N LEU A 332 -8.15 3.44 -19.95
CA LEU A 332 -8.73 4.13 -21.08
C LEU A 332 -7.61 4.56 -22.05
N ASP A 333 -7.86 4.45 -23.35
CA ASP A 333 -6.96 4.96 -24.38
C ASP A 333 -6.75 6.46 -24.23
N GLY A 334 -5.46 6.90 -24.19
CA GLY A 334 -5.10 8.28 -23.90
C GLY A 334 -5.34 8.71 -22.45
N GLY A 335 -5.78 7.80 -21.58
CA GLY A 335 -6.00 8.07 -20.16
C GLY A 335 -7.05 9.17 -19.91
N LEU A 336 -6.80 10.02 -18.91
CA LEU A 336 -7.67 11.17 -18.63
C LEU A 336 -7.47 12.35 -19.61
N SER A 337 -6.52 12.25 -20.56
CA SER A 337 -6.39 13.22 -21.66
C SER A 337 -7.24 12.85 -22.89
N ASN A 338 -8.08 11.82 -22.80
CA ASN A 338 -9.00 11.44 -23.85
C ASN A 338 -9.92 12.63 -24.20
N PRO A 339 -10.03 13.02 -25.50
CA PRO A 339 -10.83 14.17 -25.93
C PRO A 339 -12.30 14.10 -25.51
N LEU A 340 -12.89 12.88 -25.45
CA LEU A 340 -14.28 12.70 -25.01
C LEU A 340 -14.48 13.13 -23.56
N LEU A 341 -13.51 12.87 -22.68
CA LEU A 341 -13.55 13.32 -21.28
C LEU A 341 -13.25 14.80 -21.15
N LEU A 342 -12.29 15.32 -21.92
CA LEU A 342 -11.84 16.70 -21.82
C LEU A 342 -12.92 17.70 -22.25
N HIS A 343 -13.73 17.33 -23.23
CA HIS A 343 -14.82 18.19 -23.78
C HIS A 343 -16.20 17.88 -23.20
N SER A 344 -16.33 16.84 -22.36
CA SER A 344 -17.58 16.50 -21.68
C SER A 344 -17.71 17.24 -20.34
N ASP A 345 -17.97 16.55 -19.28
CA ASP A 345 -18.13 17.12 -17.94
C ASP A 345 -16.81 17.14 -17.17
N GLN A 346 -16.42 18.31 -16.65
CA GLN A 346 -15.22 18.49 -15.83
C GLN A 346 -15.30 17.80 -14.44
N SER A 347 -16.44 17.21 -14.09
CA SER A 347 -16.66 16.50 -12.81
C SER A 347 -15.67 15.36 -12.61
N VAL A 348 -15.24 14.66 -13.68
CA VAL A 348 -14.21 13.60 -13.64
C VAL A 348 -12.90 14.13 -13.02
N TYR A 349 -12.45 15.30 -13.44
CA TYR A 349 -11.20 15.92 -12.94
C TYR A 349 -11.34 16.42 -11.50
N ILE A 350 -12.53 16.90 -11.12
CA ILE A 350 -12.81 17.30 -9.73
C ILE A 350 -12.80 16.08 -8.82
N ILE A 351 -13.47 14.99 -9.20
CA ILE A 351 -13.49 13.73 -8.44
C ILE A 351 -12.07 13.18 -8.31
N ALA A 352 -11.32 13.11 -9.42
CA ALA A 352 -9.92 12.68 -9.41
C ALA A 352 -9.07 13.53 -8.45
N SER A 353 -9.18 14.87 -8.51
CA SER A 353 -8.45 15.80 -7.64
C SER A 353 -8.74 15.54 -6.16
N LEU A 354 -10.00 15.30 -5.80
CA LEU A 354 -10.40 15.01 -4.41
C LEU A 354 -9.85 13.67 -3.92
N LEU A 355 -9.86 12.64 -4.77
CA LEU A 355 -9.29 11.33 -4.44
C LEU A 355 -7.77 11.39 -4.29
N ILE A 356 -7.08 12.06 -5.22
CA ILE A 356 -5.62 12.30 -5.18
C ILE A 356 -5.25 13.04 -3.89
N LEU A 357 -6.00 14.09 -3.55
CA LEU A 357 -5.80 14.84 -2.30
C LEU A 357 -5.99 13.95 -1.08
N ALA A 358 -7.06 13.15 -1.04
CA ALA A 358 -7.35 12.26 0.07
C ALA A 358 -6.24 11.23 0.29
N GLY A 359 -5.74 10.59 -0.77
CA GLY A 359 -4.59 9.67 -0.72
C GLY A 359 -3.27 10.36 -0.36
N GLY A 360 -3.02 11.54 -0.94
CA GLY A 360 -1.77 12.29 -0.79
C GLY A 360 -1.58 13.01 0.54
N ILE A 361 -2.63 13.28 1.32
CA ILE A 361 -2.51 13.96 2.63
C ILE A 361 -1.86 13.05 3.68
N GLY A 362 -2.14 11.75 3.66
CA GLY A 362 -1.64 10.76 4.62
C GLY A 362 -2.68 10.29 5.65
N PHE A 363 -2.63 9.00 5.94
CA PHE A 363 -3.61 8.33 6.81
C PHE A 363 -3.72 8.92 8.23
N PRO A 364 -2.63 9.30 8.93
CA PRO A 364 -2.75 9.91 10.25
C PRO A 364 -3.52 11.23 10.25
N ILE A 365 -3.37 12.01 9.16
CA ILE A 365 -4.04 13.30 9.00
C ILE A 365 -5.51 13.07 8.68
N LEU A 366 -5.84 12.13 7.78
CA LEU A 366 -7.22 11.72 7.51
C LEU A 366 -7.94 11.24 8.78
N MET A 367 -7.28 10.42 9.60
CA MET A 367 -7.83 9.97 10.88
C MET A 367 -8.06 11.12 11.86
N ASN A 368 -7.10 12.03 11.97
CA ASN A 368 -7.22 13.20 12.85
C ASN A 368 -8.34 14.14 12.36
N PHE A 369 -8.43 14.35 11.05
CA PHE A 369 -9.48 15.15 10.43
C PHE A 369 -10.88 14.51 10.62
N SER A 370 -11.02 13.19 10.42
CA SER A 370 -12.28 12.48 10.62
C SER A 370 -12.75 12.56 12.08
N GLN A 371 -11.82 12.43 13.04
CA GLN A 371 -12.12 12.61 14.46
C GLN A 371 -12.59 14.04 14.79
N ALA A 372 -11.92 15.05 14.20
CA ALA A 372 -12.30 16.45 14.36
C ALA A 372 -13.67 16.73 13.74
N ALA A 373 -13.93 16.24 12.53
CA ALA A 373 -15.21 16.37 11.83
C ALA A 373 -16.36 15.71 12.61
N ARG A 374 -16.14 14.46 13.08
CA ARG A 374 -17.10 13.76 13.93
C ARG A 374 -17.45 14.54 15.21
N GLN A 375 -16.45 15.12 15.86
CA GLN A 375 -16.68 15.95 17.05
C GLN A 375 -17.48 17.21 16.73
N GLN A 376 -17.21 17.84 15.58
CA GLN A 376 -17.96 19.01 15.11
C GLN A 376 -19.41 18.62 14.78
N ALA A 377 -19.62 17.52 14.06
CA ALA A 377 -20.94 16.99 13.74
C ALA A 377 -21.76 16.69 15.01
N ILE A 378 -21.16 16.01 16.00
CA ILE A 378 -21.82 15.75 17.29
C ILE A 378 -22.18 17.04 18.00
N ARG A 379 -21.33 18.07 17.95
CA ARG A 379 -21.61 19.39 18.57
C ARG A 379 -22.73 20.12 17.84
N ALA A 380 -22.73 20.11 16.51
CA ALA A 380 -23.79 20.69 15.69
C ALA A 380 -25.14 20.01 15.99
N TRP A 381 -25.13 18.68 16.02
CA TRP A 381 -26.33 17.89 16.31
C TRP A 381 -26.89 18.13 17.74
N ARG A 382 -26.00 18.22 18.76
CA ARG A 382 -26.39 18.57 20.11
C ARG A 382 -26.95 19.99 20.20
N ARG A 383 -26.38 20.95 19.44
CA ARG A 383 -26.95 22.32 19.36
C ARG A 383 -28.36 22.32 18.77
N LEU A 384 -28.57 21.58 17.68
CA LEU A 384 -29.87 21.45 17.03
C LEU A 384 -30.94 20.83 17.95
N ARG A 385 -30.53 19.94 18.88
CA ARG A 385 -31.42 19.28 19.85
C ARG A 385 -31.50 20.00 21.21
N GLY A 386 -30.90 21.16 21.38
CA GLY A 386 -30.90 21.89 22.67
C GLY A 386 -30.15 21.21 23.82
N LEU A 387 -29.32 20.20 23.53
CA LEU A 387 -28.58 19.44 24.53
C LEU A 387 -27.36 20.23 25.05
N PRO A 388 -26.89 19.98 26.30
CA PRO A 388 -25.74 20.69 26.87
C PRO A 388 -24.48 20.52 26.00
N ARG A 389 -23.70 21.61 25.90
CA ARG A 389 -22.49 21.67 25.04
C ARG A 389 -21.48 20.60 25.44
N ALA A 390 -21.02 19.78 24.47
CA ALA A 390 -19.97 18.82 24.69
C ALA A 390 -18.66 19.53 25.06
N ARG A 391 -17.90 18.96 26.00
CA ARG A 391 -16.60 19.48 26.47
C ARG A 391 -15.66 19.73 25.28
N ARG A 392 -15.10 20.93 25.20
CA ARG A 392 -14.17 21.34 24.12
C ARG A 392 -12.81 20.73 24.39
N LYS A 393 -12.32 19.84 23.53
CA LYS A 393 -10.91 19.45 23.58
C LYS A 393 -10.06 20.63 23.09
N ALA A 394 -9.02 21.00 23.84
CA ALA A 394 -8.20 22.18 23.56
C ALA A 394 -7.44 22.08 22.23
N HIS A 395 -7.04 20.87 21.81
CA HIS A 395 -6.31 20.63 20.56
C HIS A 395 -7.08 19.60 19.71
N THR A 396 -7.77 20.09 18.69
CA THR A 396 -8.51 19.23 17.73
C THR A 396 -7.60 18.72 16.62
N LEU A 397 -6.57 19.49 16.24
CA LEU A 397 -5.61 19.13 15.20
C LEU A 397 -4.20 19.04 15.78
N ASP A 398 -3.51 17.94 15.49
CA ASP A 398 -2.11 17.72 15.87
C ASP A 398 -1.18 18.71 15.15
N PHE A 399 0.00 18.99 15.74
CA PHE A 399 0.99 19.92 15.18
C PHE A 399 1.42 19.55 13.76
N ASN A 400 1.74 18.26 13.53
CA ASN A 400 2.09 17.76 12.21
C ASN A 400 0.96 17.95 11.19
N THR A 401 -0.30 17.69 11.59
CA THR A 401 -1.48 17.89 10.74
C THR A 401 -1.61 19.34 10.28
N LYS A 402 -1.38 20.32 11.19
CA LYS A 402 -1.44 21.75 10.84
C LYS A 402 -0.37 22.12 9.81
N ILE A 403 0.88 21.69 10.03
CA ILE A 403 1.98 21.96 9.09
C ILE A 403 1.65 21.43 7.71
N VAL A 404 1.25 20.15 7.62
CA VAL A 404 0.98 19.51 6.32
C VAL A 404 -0.20 20.17 5.61
N LEU A 405 -1.30 20.44 6.30
CA LEU A 405 -2.48 21.05 5.69
C LEU A 405 -2.20 22.46 5.17
N VAL A 406 -1.57 23.31 5.99
CA VAL A 406 -1.26 24.69 5.60
C VAL A 406 -0.27 24.72 4.44
N THR A 407 0.83 23.94 4.54
CA THR A 407 1.85 23.91 3.47
C THR A 407 1.28 23.32 2.17
N SER A 408 0.49 22.24 2.25
CA SER A 408 -0.15 21.66 1.07
C SER A 408 -1.13 22.63 0.42
N ALA A 409 -1.95 23.33 1.19
CA ALA A 409 -2.88 24.32 0.66
C ALA A 409 -2.13 25.46 -0.06
N TRP A 410 -1.06 25.99 0.51
CA TRP A 410 -0.24 27.02 -0.13
C TRP A 410 0.38 26.52 -1.45
N ILE A 411 0.94 25.30 -1.46
CA ILE A 411 1.52 24.73 -2.68
C ILE A 411 0.45 24.57 -3.76
N ILE A 412 -0.72 24.03 -3.42
CA ILE A 412 -1.81 23.81 -4.39
C ILE A 412 -2.29 25.16 -4.96
N VAL A 413 -2.58 26.14 -4.13
CA VAL A 413 -3.06 27.46 -4.58
C VAL A 413 -2.02 28.14 -5.46
N ALA A 414 -0.75 28.17 -5.02
CA ALA A 414 0.32 28.79 -5.79
C ALA A 414 0.54 28.09 -7.15
N SER A 415 0.62 26.73 -7.15
CA SER A 415 0.83 25.98 -8.38
C SER A 415 -0.36 26.06 -9.34
N SER A 416 -1.61 26.08 -8.84
CA SER A 416 -2.79 26.27 -9.67
C SER A 416 -2.80 27.64 -10.35
N ALA A 417 -2.47 28.69 -9.59
CA ALA A 417 -2.38 30.05 -10.13
C ALA A 417 -1.26 30.18 -11.20
N LEU A 418 -0.09 29.60 -10.93
CA LEU A 418 1.02 29.61 -11.88
C LEU A 418 0.69 28.81 -13.14
N PHE A 419 0.08 27.62 -13.02
CA PHE A 419 -0.36 26.82 -14.17
C PHE A 419 -1.38 27.59 -15.02
N PHE A 420 -2.38 28.20 -14.37
CA PHE A 420 -3.38 29.02 -15.04
C PHE A 420 -2.73 30.15 -15.85
N VAL A 421 -1.76 30.86 -15.28
CA VAL A 421 -1.09 31.98 -15.97
C VAL A 421 -0.20 31.48 -17.11
N PHE A 422 0.59 30.46 -16.90
CA PHE A 422 1.54 29.97 -17.91
C PHE A 422 0.84 29.29 -19.10
N GLU A 423 -0.19 28.49 -18.82
CA GLU A 423 -0.86 27.70 -19.86
C GLU A 423 -2.14 28.34 -20.42
N TYR A 424 -2.50 29.56 -20.00
CA TYR A 424 -3.75 30.22 -20.36
C TYR A 424 -3.99 30.29 -21.88
N ASN A 425 -2.95 30.60 -22.65
CA ASN A 425 -2.98 30.72 -24.11
C ASN A 425 -2.32 29.51 -24.82
N ASN A 426 -1.90 28.49 -24.09
CA ASN A 426 -1.27 27.31 -24.64
C ASN A 426 -2.21 26.10 -24.49
N THR A 427 -1.97 25.20 -23.53
CA THR A 427 -2.76 23.97 -23.38
C THR A 427 -4.20 24.22 -22.93
N LEU A 428 -4.49 25.35 -22.29
CA LEU A 428 -5.84 25.77 -21.90
C LEU A 428 -6.54 26.65 -22.95
N ALA A 429 -5.90 26.87 -24.09
CA ALA A 429 -6.50 27.70 -25.15
C ALA A 429 -7.82 27.08 -25.66
N GLY A 430 -8.84 27.91 -25.89
CA GLY A 430 -10.15 27.46 -26.36
C GLY A 430 -11.11 26.90 -25.32
N MET A 431 -10.65 26.65 -24.07
CA MET A 431 -11.50 26.18 -22.98
C MET A 431 -12.30 27.33 -22.35
N SER A 432 -13.47 27.01 -21.76
CA SER A 432 -14.22 27.96 -20.95
C SER A 432 -13.44 28.38 -19.69
N LEU A 433 -13.78 29.52 -19.08
CA LEU A 433 -13.11 29.99 -17.87
C LEU A 433 -13.24 28.98 -16.73
N TYR A 434 -14.42 28.33 -16.63
CA TYR A 434 -14.65 27.26 -15.63
C TYR A 434 -13.72 26.08 -15.88
N ASP A 435 -13.63 25.60 -17.11
CA ASP A 435 -12.75 24.46 -17.47
C ASP A 435 -11.28 24.79 -17.21
N LYS A 436 -10.84 26.00 -17.58
CA LYS A 436 -9.49 26.49 -17.31
C LYS A 436 -9.14 26.45 -15.81
N ILE A 437 -10.07 26.85 -14.94
CA ILE A 437 -9.86 26.80 -13.48
C ILE A 437 -9.79 25.36 -13.01
N VAL A 438 -10.73 24.49 -13.41
CA VAL A 438 -10.75 23.09 -13.01
C VAL A 438 -9.48 22.38 -13.47
N GLN A 439 -9.08 22.57 -14.73
CA GLN A 439 -7.86 21.98 -15.28
C GLN A 439 -6.59 22.49 -14.58
N SER A 440 -6.54 23.77 -14.22
CA SER A 440 -5.40 24.34 -13.48
C SER A 440 -5.29 23.75 -12.08
N VAL A 441 -6.40 23.55 -11.39
CA VAL A 441 -6.44 22.88 -10.08
C VAL A 441 -6.03 21.41 -10.23
N PHE A 442 -6.60 20.68 -11.19
CA PHE A 442 -6.24 19.29 -11.43
C PHE A 442 -4.75 19.13 -11.72
N ASN A 443 -4.20 19.91 -12.66
CA ASN A 443 -2.78 19.87 -13.02
C ASN A 443 -1.83 20.38 -11.92
N SER A 444 -2.33 21.00 -10.85
CA SER A 444 -1.54 21.28 -9.65
C SER A 444 -1.40 20.06 -8.73
N PHE A 445 -2.37 19.14 -8.77
CA PHE A 445 -2.29 17.87 -8.04
C PHE A 445 -1.46 16.82 -8.75
N VAL A 446 -1.54 16.76 -10.08
CA VAL A 446 -0.89 15.74 -10.90
C VAL A 446 0.61 15.56 -10.60
N PRO A 447 1.47 16.59 -10.63
CA PRO A 447 2.90 16.43 -10.40
C PRO A 447 3.26 16.09 -8.95
N ARG A 448 2.30 16.17 -8.03
CA ARG A 448 2.49 15.79 -6.63
C ARG A 448 2.23 14.29 -6.37
N SER A 449 2.68 13.45 -7.30
CA SER A 449 2.64 11.98 -7.18
C SER A 449 1.31 11.32 -7.56
N SER A 450 0.60 11.83 -8.58
CA SER A 450 -0.59 11.10 -9.07
C SER A 450 -0.44 10.53 -10.47
N GLY A 451 0.42 11.11 -11.32
CA GLY A 451 0.77 10.57 -12.63
C GLY A 451 -0.28 10.72 -13.73
N PHE A 452 -1.50 11.09 -13.41
CA PHE A 452 -2.51 11.32 -14.44
C PHE A 452 -2.16 12.54 -15.30
N ALA A 453 -2.58 12.52 -16.57
CA ALA A 453 -2.46 13.66 -17.45
C ALA A 453 -3.84 13.99 -18.02
N SER A 454 -4.31 15.23 -17.89
CA SER A 454 -5.49 15.74 -18.61
C SER A 454 -5.12 16.41 -19.92
N VAL A 455 -3.90 16.93 -19.99
CA VAL A 455 -3.29 17.50 -21.19
C VAL A 455 -1.92 16.85 -21.40
N ASN A 456 -1.49 16.73 -22.65
CA ASN A 456 -0.21 16.10 -22.93
C ASN A 456 0.95 16.95 -22.36
N PRO A 457 1.77 16.41 -21.43
CA PRO A 457 2.88 17.18 -20.85
C PRO A 457 3.90 17.66 -21.90
N ALA A 458 4.04 16.95 -23.03
CA ALA A 458 4.96 17.35 -24.09
C ALA A 458 4.58 18.67 -24.77
N SER A 459 3.29 19.06 -24.73
CA SER A 459 2.77 20.33 -25.29
C SER A 459 2.83 21.50 -24.31
N MET A 460 3.23 21.28 -23.06
CA MET A 460 3.35 22.32 -22.04
C MET A 460 4.56 23.22 -22.27
N MET A 461 4.47 24.46 -21.78
CA MET A 461 5.61 25.40 -21.81
C MET A 461 6.77 24.87 -20.95
N ASN A 462 8.01 25.21 -21.33
CA ASN A 462 9.21 24.81 -20.58
C ASN A 462 9.19 25.31 -19.12
N VAL A 463 8.61 26.49 -18.86
CA VAL A 463 8.47 27.04 -17.50
C VAL A 463 7.52 26.17 -16.66
N THR A 464 6.43 25.69 -17.24
CA THR A 464 5.48 24.77 -16.61
C THR A 464 6.15 23.43 -16.28
N LEU A 465 7.01 22.91 -17.16
CA LEU A 465 7.74 21.68 -16.92
C LEU A 465 8.77 21.82 -15.77
N ILE A 466 9.45 22.97 -15.67
CA ILE A 466 10.35 23.26 -14.53
C ILE A 466 9.55 23.29 -13.23
N MET A 467 8.39 23.96 -13.23
CA MET A 467 7.47 23.97 -12.09
C MET A 467 7.02 22.55 -11.74
N PHE A 468 6.71 21.71 -12.73
CA PHE A 468 6.32 20.31 -12.51
C PHE A 468 7.44 19.51 -11.86
N VAL A 469 8.68 19.61 -12.34
CA VAL A 469 9.84 18.93 -11.71
C VAL A 469 10.01 19.35 -10.24
N PHE A 470 9.82 20.64 -9.94
CA PHE A 470 9.82 21.11 -8.55
C PHE A 470 8.68 20.52 -7.72
N LEU A 471 7.45 20.48 -8.27
CA LEU A 471 6.30 19.90 -7.60
C LEU A 471 6.42 18.37 -7.43
N MET A 472 7.06 17.67 -8.39
CA MET A 472 7.40 16.24 -8.27
C MET A 472 8.33 15.98 -7.09
N TRP A 473 9.33 16.86 -6.91
CA TRP A 473 10.24 16.79 -5.80
C TRP A 473 9.52 16.98 -4.46
N VAL A 474 8.54 17.90 -4.37
CA VAL A 474 7.72 18.13 -3.17
C VAL A 474 6.42 17.32 -3.26
N GLY A 475 6.46 16.06 -2.85
CA GLY A 475 5.34 15.14 -2.89
C GLY A 475 4.23 15.38 -1.86
N GLY A 476 3.68 14.32 -1.30
CA GLY A 476 2.56 14.37 -0.34
C GLY A 476 2.98 14.39 1.13
N GLY A 477 2.00 14.19 2.01
CA GLY A 477 2.18 14.10 3.46
C GLY A 477 2.92 12.83 3.90
N SER A 478 3.42 12.82 5.12
CA SER A 478 4.01 11.60 5.70
C SER A 478 2.96 10.51 5.84
N GLN A 479 3.35 9.25 5.55
CA GLN A 479 2.46 8.09 5.55
C GLN A 479 1.27 8.25 4.60
N SER A 480 1.49 8.91 3.47
CA SER A 480 0.56 8.98 2.35
C SER A 480 0.94 7.96 1.27
N THR A 481 0.04 7.78 0.32
CA THR A 481 0.31 7.03 -0.91
C THR A 481 1.30 7.74 -1.83
N ALA A 482 1.45 9.07 -1.70
CA ALA A 482 2.33 9.89 -2.53
C ALA A 482 3.83 9.66 -2.26
N GLY A 483 4.66 9.80 -3.31
CA GLY A 483 6.12 9.75 -3.25
C GLY A 483 6.80 11.09 -2.99
N GLY A 484 8.00 11.30 -3.52
CA GLY A 484 8.79 12.51 -3.34
C GLY A 484 9.23 12.78 -1.89
N ILE A 485 9.86 13.93 -1.65
CA ILE A 485 10.10 14.39 -0.28
C ILE A 485 8.77 14.81 0.36
N LYS A 486 8.60 14.47 1.63
CA LYS A 486 7.31 14.74 2.29
C LYS A 486 7.12 16.23 2.55
N VAL A 487 5.87 16.70 2.45
CA VAL A 487 5.51 18.12 2.68
C VAL A 487 6.01 18.65 4.02
N ASN A 488 5.97 17.84 5.08
CA ASN A 488 6.51 18.23 6.38
C ASN A 488 8.03 18.36 6.38
N THR A 489 8.78 17.56 5.62
CA THR A 489 10.23 17.71 5.41
C THR A 489 10.54 19.04 4.70
N PHE A 490 9.82 19.32 3.62
CA PHE A 490 9.92 20.59 2.89
C PHE A 490 9.57 21.80 3.76
N ALA A 491 8.45 21.73 4.49
CA ALA A 491 8.04 22.77 5.42
C ALA A 491 9.08 23.02 6.52
N THR A 492 9.66 21.95 7.06
CA THR A 492 10.71 22.02 8.09
C THR A 492 11.96 22.71 7.55
N MET A 493 12.37 22.40 6.31
CA MET A 493 13.49 23.06 5.63
C MET A 493 13.22 24.56 5.44
N LEU A 494 12.04 24.94 4.93
CA LEU A 494 11.68 26.35 4.74
C LEU A 494 11.62 27.12 6.05
N LEU A 495 11.08 26.52 7.12
CA LEU A 495 11.04 27.14 8.45
C LEU A 495 12.44 27.33 9.03
N ASN A 496 13.35 26.37 8.78
CA ASN A 496 14.75 26.50 9.19
C ASN A 496 15.47 27.61 8.40
N LEU A 497 15.27 27.66 7.09
CA LEU A 497 15.79 28.73 6.23
C LEU A 497 15.32 30.11 6.73
N LYS A 498 14.01 30.24 7.00
CA LYS A 498 13.45 31.48 7.59
C LYS A 498 14.10 31.81 8.93
N ALA A 499 14.25 30.83 9.82
CA ALA A 499 14.88 31.06 11.14
C ALA A 499 16.34 31.50 10.99
N SER A 500 17.10 30.90 10.06
CA SER A 500 18.50 31.26 9.77
C SER A 500 18.61 32.69 9.22
N VAL A 501 17.76 33.05 8.24
CA VAL A 501 17.72 34.41 7.66
C VAL A 501 17.34 35.46 8.72
N CYS A 502 16.42 35.13 9.64
CA CYS A 502 15.99 36.01 10.72
C CYS A 502 16.92 35.98 11.96
N GLY A 503 18.04 35.25 11.93
CA GLY A 503 18.99 35.13 13.05
C GLY A 503 18.41 34.42 14.28
N SER A 504 17.33 33.66 14.14
CA SER A 504 16.66 32.96 15.25
C SER A 504 17.38 31.66 15.59
N ARG A 505 17.74 31.47 16.85
CA ARG A 505 18.39 30.24 17.34
C ARG A 505 17.44 29.02 17.37
N ARG A 506 16.12 29.23 17.32
CA ARG A 506 15.12 28.16 17.41
C ARG A 506 14.14 28.24 16.27
N VAL A 507 13.87 27.09 15.64
CA VAL A 507 12.87 26.98 14.59
C VAL A 507 11.51 26.76 15.25
N THR A 508 10.59 27.71 15.10
CA THR A 508 9.25 27.65 15.71
C THR A 508 8.15 27.73 14.67
N ALA A 509 7.08 26.96 14.88
CA ALA A 509 5.85 27.02 14.11
C ALA A 509 4.65 26.79 15.04
N PHE A 510 3.55 27.52 14.83
CA PHE A 510 2.30 27.36 15.63
C PHE A 510 2.54 27.31 17.14
N HIS A 511 3.43 28.16 17.67
CA HIS A 511 3.83 28.25 19.09
C HIS A 511 4.50 26.98 19.64
N ARG A 512 5.16 26.19 18.77
CA ARG A 512 5.96 25.03 19.15
C ARG A 512 7.34 25.08 18.49
N THR A 513 8.36 24.60 19.19
CA THR A 513 9.72 24.45 18.65
C THR A 513 9.86 23.10 17.95
N ILE A 514 10.52 23.10 16.79
CA ILE A 514 10.87 21.89 16.06
C ILE A 514 12.15 21.31 16.65
N ASP A 515 12.18 20.00 16.86
CA ASP A 515 13.34 19.31 17.41
C ASP A 515 14.52 19.29 16.42
N ILE A 516 15.75 19.40 16.96
CA ILE A 516 17.00 19.43 16.19
C ILE A 516 17.21 18.13 15.40
N ALA A 517 16.83 16.97 15.95
CA ALA A 517 16.94 15.71 15.25
C ALA A 517 16.07 15.69 13.98
N SER A 518 14.85 16.26 14.05
CA SER A 518 13.96 16.41 12.89
C SER A 518 14.55 17.35 11.83
N LEU A 519 15.22 18.43 12.24
CA LEU A 519 15.91 19.35 11.33
C LEU A 519 17.07 18.65 10.59
N ARG A 520 17.93 17.93 11.32
CA ARG A 520 19.04 17.16 10.72
C ARG A 520 18.54 16.13 9.71
N THR A 521 17.52 15.38 10.07
CA THR A 521 16.91 14.38 9.18
C THR A 521 16.32 15.05 7.93
N ALA A 522 15.63 16.18 8.06
CA ALA A 522 15.06 16.90 6.93
C ALA A 522 16.15 17.34 5.92
N HIS A 523 17.26 17.92 6.40
CA HIS A 523 18.37 18.33 5.53
C HIS A 523 19.04 17.12 4.86
N ALA A 524 19.24 16.00 5.57
CA ALA A 524 19.80 14.79 5.00
C ALA A 524 18.92 14.22 3.87
N VAL A 525 17.60 14.18 4.09
CA VAL A 525 16.64 13.71 3.06
C VAL A 525 16.67 14.61 1.83
N VAL A 526 16.68 15.94 2.02
CA VAL A 526 16.72 16.91 0.92
C VAL A 526 18.02 16.78 0.13
N GLY A 527 19.19 16.80 0.79
CA GLY A 527 20.48 16.66 0.11
C GLY A 527 20.59 15.33 -0.67
N LEU A 528 20.17 14.23 -0.04
CA LEU A 528 20.21 12.92 -0.64
C LEU A 528 19.25 12.79 -1.84
N SER A 529 18.08 13.42 -1.79
CA SER A 529 17.13 13.42 -2.90
C SER A 529 17.65 14.15 -4.14
N VAL A 530 18.34 15.27 -3.95
CA VAL A 530 18.99 16.01 -5.05
C VAL A 530 20.13 15.21 -5.66
N LEU A 531 20.99 14.60 -4.84
CA LEU A 531 22.08 13.74 -5.32
C LEU A 531 21.53 12.53 -6.11
N ALA A 532 20.49 11.87 -5.61
CA ALA A 532 19.84 10.76 -6.29
C ALA A 532 19.22 11.18 -7.63
N TYR A 533 18.61 12.36 -7.70
CA TYR A 533 18.04 12.90 -8.94
C TYR A 533 19.13 13.17 -9.97
N LEU A 534 20.22 13.83 -9.58
CA LEU A 534 21.35 14.10 -10.46
C LEU A 534 21.98 12.79 -10.96
N LEU A 535 22.17 11.80 -10.08
CA LEU A 535 22.71 10.49 -10.45
C LEU A 535 21.79 9.76 -11.45
N THR A 536 20.49 9.70 -11.16
CA THR A 536 19.51 9.04 -12.04
C THR A 536 19.46 9.72 -13.39
N GLY A 537 19.37 11.07 -13.43
CA GLY A 537 19.33 11.85 -14.66
C GLY A 537 20.62 11.65 -15.49
N SER A 538 21.79 11.70 -14.86
CA SER A 538 23.07 11.47 -15.54
C SER A 538 23.16 10.08 -16.16
N LEU A 539 22.71 9.03 -15.43
CA LEU A 539 22.70 7.67 -15.96
C LEU A 539 21.79 7.52 -17.18
N LEU A 540 20.58 8.14 -17.15
CA LEU A 540 19.66 8.11 -18.30
C LEU A 540 20.27 8.82 -19.52
N VAL A 541 20.91 9.97 -19.33
CA VAL A 541 21.54 10.73 -20.42
C VAL A 541 22.71 9.96 -21.05
N ILE A 542 23.47 9.19 -20.24
CA ILE A 542 24.55 8.35 -20.75
C ILE A 542 24.00 7.15 -21.54
N LEU A 543 22.91 6.55 -21.09
CA LEU A 543 22.35 5.34 -21.71
C LEU A 543 21.55 5.64 -22.98
N ASP A 544 20.81 6.75 -23.03
CA ASP A 544 19.92 7.11 -24.14
C ASP A 544 20.11 8.58 -24.59
N PRO A 545 21.30 8.97 -25.08
CA PRO A 545 21.58 10.38 -25.41
C PRO A 545 20.69 10.95 -26.53
N GLY A 546 20.12 10.08 -27.36
CA GLY A 546 19.27 10.49 -28.51
C GLY A 546 17.89 11.00 -28.15
N LEU A 547 17.38 10.77 -26.93
CA LEU A 547 16.03 11.15 -26.51
C LEU A 547 15.90 12.61 -26.00
N GLY A 548 17.02 13.33 -25.92
CA GLY A 548 17.05 14.73 -25.51
C GLY A 548 17.06 14.94 -23.98
N LEU A 549 17.93 15.86 -23.55
CA LEU A 549 18.19 16.14 -22.12
C LEU A 549 16.93 16.49 -21.33
N LYS A 550 16.06 17.34 -21.91
CA LYS A 550 14.82 17.78 -21.27
C LYS A 550 13.92 16.61 -20.91
N ALA A 551 13.70 15.69 -21.85
CA ALA A 551 12.80 14.57 -21.68
C ALA A 551 13.37 13.56 -20.67
N LEU A 552 14.66 13.26 -20.73
CA LEU A 552 15.32 12.34 -19.82
C LEU A 552 15.37 12.85 -18.37
N LEU A 553 15.65 14.14 -18.17
CA LEU A 553 15.61 14.74 -16.82
C LEU A 553 14.20 14.78 -16.25
N TYR A 554 13.17 15.03 -17.08
CA TYR A 554 11.77 14.96 -16.64
C TYR A 554 11.38 13.54 -16.24
N GLU A 555 11.76 12.54 -17.03
CA GLU A 555 11.52 11.12 -16.75
C GLU A 555 12.26 10.65 -15.50
N ALA A 556 13.51 11.10 -15.31
CA ALA A 556 14.28 10.84 -14.08
C ALA A 556 13.56 11.39 -12.83
N ALA A 557 13.05 12.61 -12.91
CA ALA A 557 12.27 13.21 -11.82
C ALA A 557 10.98 12.42 -11.56
N SER A 558 10.23 12.11 -12.62
CA SER A 558 8.98 11.36 -12.54
C SER A 558 9.18 9.96 -11.93
N GLY A 559 10.22 9.23 -12.36
CA GLY A 559 10.54 7.91 -11.83
C GLY A 559 11.03 7.95 -10.38
N LEU A 560 12.03 8.80 -10.06
CA LEU A 560 12.63 8.85 -8.73
C LEU A 560 11.65 9.36 -7.66
N PHE A 561 10.84 10.37 -8.00
CA PHE A 561 9.86 10.92 -7.06
C PHE A 561 8.50 10.22 -7.14
N THR A 562 8.44 9.11 -7.90
CA THR A 562 7.26 8.25 -8.07
C THR A 562 6.00 9.05 -8.41
N VAL A 563 6.03 9.76 -9.54
CA VAL A 563 4.96 10.66 -9.99
C VAL A 563 4.15 10.05 -11.13
N GLY A 564 4.81 9.56 -12.21
CA GLY A 564 4.14 8.84 -13.29
C GLY A 564 3.86 9.66 -14.56
N THR A 565 4.05 10.97 -14.56
CA THR A 565 3.93 11.75 -15.79
C THR A 565 5.15 11.60 -16.69
N SER A 566 4.94 11.49 -17.99
CA SER A 566 5.99 11.34 -19.01
C SER A 566 5.80 12.35 -20.15
N LEU A 567 6.90 12.68 -20.81
CA LEU A 567 6.87 13.42 -22.08
C LEU A 567 6.67 12.49 -23.30
N GLY A 568 6.26 11.24 -23.07
CA GLY A 568 6.00 10.23 -24.10
C GLY A 568 7.23 9.42 -24.51
N ILE A 569 8.35 9.53 -23.78
CA ILE A 569 9.59 8.80 -24.11
C ILE A 569 9.70 7.43 -23.43
N THR A 570 8.86 7.11 -22.47
CA THR A 570 8.93 5.85 -21.70
C THR A 570 8.98 4.58 -22.58
N PRO A 571 8.18 4.46 -23.67
CA PRO A 571 8.25 3.31 -24.58
C PRO A 571 9.59 3.21 -25.33
N GLN A 572 10.25 4.34 -25.59
CA GLN A 572 11.47 4.44 -26.41
C GLN A 572 12.76 4.20 -25.59
N LEU A 573 12.64 4.10 -24.25
CA LEU A 573 13.79 3.91 -23.38
C LEU A 573 14.47 2.55 -23.62
N SER A 574 15.80 2.56 -23.59
CA SER A 574 16.60 1.33 -23.64
C SER A 574 16.36 0.44 -22.41
N THR A 575 16.68 -0.84 -22.54
CA THR A 575 16.62 -1.80 -21.42
C THR A 575 17.41 -1.31 -20.18
N GLY A 576 18.58 -0.69 -20.42
CA GLY A 576 19.40 -0.12 -19.35
C GLY A 576 18.70 1.01 -18.60
N SER A 577 18.11 1.96 -19.34
CA SER A 577 17.36 3.07 -18.76
C SER A 577 16.11 2.61 -18.03
N LYS A 578 15.40 1.60 -18.54
CA LYS A 578 14.26 0.98 -17.83
C LYS A 578 14.68 0.38 -16.48
N ILE A 579 15.84 -0.32 -16.42
CA ILE A 579 16.37 -0.87 -15.16
C ILE A 579 16.76 0.25 -14.19
N VAL A 580 17.44 1.31 -14.67
CA VAL A 580 17.79 2.47 -13.83
C VAL A 580 16.54 3.11 -13.24
N LEU A 581 15.49 3.29 -14.05
CA LEU A 581 14.22 3.83 -13.55
C LEU A 581 13.52 2.87 -12.58
N CYS A 582 13.56 1.55 -12.78
CA CYS A 582 13.05 0.59 -11.81
C CYS A 582 13.72 0.75 -10.43
N LEU A 583 15.04 0.90 -10.42
CA LEU A 583 15.79 1.16 -9.19
C LEU A 583 15.42 2.53 -8.59
N ALA A 584 15.32 3.57 -9.41
CA ALA A 584 14.92 4.90 -8.97
C ALA A 584 13.52 4.91 -8.34
N MET A 585 12.53 4.28 -8.98
CA MET A 585 11.16 4.12 -8.46
C MET A 585 11.14 3.35 -7.13
N PHE A 586 11.91 2.27 -7.04
CA PHE A 586 12.04 1.49 -5.81
C PHE A 586 12.61 2.31 -4.65
N PHE A 587 13.74 3.01 -4.86
CA PHE A 587 14.36 3.87 -3.84
C PHE A 587 13.51 5.08 -3.50
N GLY A 588 12.82 5.65 -4.47
CA GLY A 588 11.86 6.74 -4.28
C GLY A 588 10.71 6.35 -3.33
N ARG A 589 10.21 5.11 -3.48
CA ARG A 589 9.11 4.58 -2.66
C ARG A 589 9.52 4.16 -1.26
N VAL A 590 10.59 3.38 -1.14
CA VAL A 590 11.07 2.86 0.16
C VAL A 590 11.72 3.97 0.99
N GLY A 591 12.28 4.99 0.32
CA GLY A 591 13.03 6.07 0.93
C GLY A 591 14.53 5.73 1.02
N LEU A 592 15.33 6.46 0.24
CA LEU A 592 16.77 6.23 0.12
C LEU A 592 17.49 6.27 1.47
N LEU A 593 17.13 7.25 2.33
CA LEU A 593 17.72 7.35 3.68
C LEU A 593 17.43 6.11 4.53
N SER A 594 16.20 5.58 4.44
CA SER A 594 15.79 4.40 5.20
C SER A 594 16.57 3.15 4.79
N VAL A 595 16.79 2.97 3.48
CA VAL A 595 17.57 1.85 2.94
C VAL A 595 19.03 1.96 3.36
N LEU A 596 19.65 3.13 3.19
CA LEU A 596 21.05 3.37 3.56
C LEU A 596 21.27 3.20 5.07
N ALA A 597 20.36 3.72 5.91
CA ALA A 597 20.42 3.52 7.36
C ALA A 597 20.27 2.03 7.74
N GLY A 598 19.42 1.30 7.00
CA GLY A 598 19.26 -0.15 7.19
C GLY A 598 20.53 -0.93 6.88
N ILE A 599 21.25 -0.58 5.80
CA ILE A 599 22.50 -1.22 5.37
C ILE A 599 23.65 -0.84 6.32
N ALA A 600 23.77 0.46 6.67
CA ALA A 600 24.83 0.95 7.54
C ALA A 600 24.74 0.43 8.99
N GLY A 601 23.55 0.00 9.42
CA GLY A 601 23.28 -0.41 10.79
C GLY A 601 23.32 0.77 11.78
N SER A 602 22.77 0.56 12.97
CA SER A 602 22.85 1.53 14.06
C SER A 602 24.24 1.44 14.71
N ARG A 603 25.10 2.44 14.49
CA ARG A 603 26.31 2.59 15.29
C ARG A 603 25.90 3.19 16.63
N SER A 604 26.30 2.56 17.74
CA SER A 604 26.22 3.18 19.06
C SER A 604 27.09 4.44 19.07
N GLU A 605 26.57 5.52 19.63
CA GLU A 605 27.40 6.71 19.85
C GLU A 605 28.64 6.30 20.65
N PRO A 606 29.83 6.79 20.27
CA PRO A 606 31.03 6.52 21.04
C PRO A 606 30.85 7.06 22.49
N PRO A 607 31.33 6.32 23.49
CA PRO A 607 31.15 6.72 24.89
C PRO A 607 31.89 8.04 25.25
N VAL A 608 32.71 8.53 24.33
CA VAL A 608 33.50 9.75 24.49
C VAL A 608 32.87 10.89 23.70
N LYS A 609 32.59 12.02 24.36
CA LYS A 609 32.22 13.28 23.70
C LYS A 609 33.48 14.02 23.29
N TYR A 610 33.65 14.22 21.98
CA TYR A 610 34.71 15.08 21.46
C TYR A 610 34.37 16.57 21.72
N PRO A 611 35.39 17.45 21.93
CA PRO A 611 35.18 18.88 21.98
C PRO A 611 34.50 19.38 20.70
N SER A 612 33.55 20.31 20.83
CA SER A 612 32.92 20.96 19.68
C SER A 612 33.79 22.12 19.20
N ASP A 613 34.05 22.20 17.90
CA ASP A 613 34.71 23.32 17.24
C ASP A 613 33.80 23.94 16.17
N ASN A 614 34.05 25.22 15.86
CA ASN A 614 33.27 25.97 14.90
C ASN A 614 33.91 25.91 13.51
N ILE A 615 33.07 25.56 12.49
CA ILE A 615 33.45 25.64 11.09
C ILE A 615 32.91 26.95 10.51
N ILE A 616 33.77 27.73 9.84
CA ILE A 616 33.38 28.95 9.14
C ILE A 616 32.51 28.54 7.94
N ILE A 617 31.22 28.92 7.98
CA ILE A 617 30.26 28.71 6.89
C ILE A 617 29.88 30.12 6.42
N ASN A 618 30.23 30.47 5.17
CA ASN A 618 29.91 31.75 4.55
C ASN A 618 28.43 31.86 4.19
#